data_476c0db1c4b0acaf286c58ab90610cd0
#
_entry.id   476c0db1c4b0acaf286c58ab90610cd0
#
_cell.length_a   1.000
_cell.length_b   1.000
_cell.length_c   1.000
_cell.angle_alpha   90.00
_cell.angle_beta   90.00
_cell.angle_gamma   90.00
#
_symmetry.space_group_name_H-M   'P 1'
#
loop_
_entity.id
_entity.type
_entity.pdbx_description
1 polymer ?
#
loop_
_entity_poly.entity_id
_entity_poly.type
_entity_poly.pdbx_seq_one_letter_code
_entity_poly.pdbx_strand_id
1 'polypeptide(L)' 'MNNIVYLDEFKLRKDLAEVRKTLQRARYLVSIGVEVPEEVLEDLQLWELELEDRLEKLILD' A
#
# COMPACT_ATOMS: atom_id res chain seq x y z
N MET A 1 -7.12 -9.23 -25.83
CA MET A 1 -7.86 -8.65 -24.77
C MET A 1 -7.34 -9.06 -23.40
N ASN A 2 -6.92 -8.10 -22.59
CA ASN A 2 -6.19 -8.40 -21.38
C ASN A 2 -6.97 -8.15 -20.11
N ASN A 3 -8.06 -8.90 -19.95
CA ASN A 3 -8.87 -8.83 -18.75
C ASN A 3 -8.05 -9.17 -17.50
N ILE A 4 -7.09 -10.06 -17.66
CA ILE A 4 -6.22 -10.47 -16.56
C ILE A 4 -5.38 -9.29 -16.07
N VAL A 5 -4.80 -8.53 -17.01
CA VAL A 5 -4.01 -7.35 -16.68
C VAL A 5 -4.87 -6.29 -15.99
N TYR A 6 -6.09 -6.10 -16.49
CA TYR A 6 -7.02 -5.14 -15.91
C TYR A 6 -7.38 -5.53 -14.47
N LEU A 7 -7.63 -6.82 -14.24
CA LEU A 7 -7.96 -7.30 -12.90
C LEU A 7 -6.77 -7.16 -11.94
N ASP A 8 -5.55 -7.40 -12.44
CA ASP A 8 -4.35 -7.23 -11.64
C ASP A 8 -4.16 -5.77 -11.24
N GLU A 9 -4.37 -4.86 -12.18
CA GLU A 9 -4.28 -3.43 -11.89
C GLU A 9 -5.30 -3.03 -10.83
N PHE A 10 -6.52 -3.47 -10.98
CA PHE A 10 -7.59 -3.17 -10.03
C PHE A 10 -7.23 -3.68 -8.63
N LYS A 11 -6.74 -4.90 -8.56
CA LYS A 11 -6.37 -5.52 -7.30
C LYS A 11 -5.21 -4.79 -6.63
N LEU A 12 -4.20 -4.42 -7.42
CA LEU A 12 -3.05 -3.67 -6.90
C LEU A 12 -3.48 -2.31 -6.37
N ARG A 13 -4.35 -1.62 -7.09
CA ARG A 13 -4.86 -0.32 -6.64
C ARG A 13 -5.65 -0.44 -5.35
N LYS A 14 -6.45 -1.50 -5.24
CA LYS A 14 -7.23 -1.75 -4.04
C LYS A 14 -6.32 -2.04 -2.84
N ASP A 15 -5.33 -2.90 -3.03
CA ASP A 15 -4.38 -3.23 -1.99
C ASP A 15 -3.59 -2.01 -1.55
N LEU A 16 -3.17 -1.20 -2.50
CA LEU A 16 -2.43 0.03 -2.22
C LEU A 16 -3.28 1.00 -1.40
N ALA A 17 -4.54 1.16 -1.77
CA ALA A 17 -5.46 2.03 -1.02
C ALA A 17 -5.61 1.55 0.43
N GLU A 18 -5.69 0.25 0.64
CA GLU A 18 -5.81 -0.31 1.98
C GLU A 18 -4.55 -0.11 2.81
N VAL A 19 -3.39 -0.33 2.20
CA VAL A 19 -2.11 -0.11 2.88
C VAL A 19 -1.97 1.35 3.28
N ARG A 20 -2.31 2.28 2.37
CA ARG A 20 -2.25 3.71 2.67
C ARG A 20 -3.18 4.10 3.80
N LYS A 21 -4.37 3.53 3.81
CA LYS A 21 -5.35 3.79 4.87
C LYS A 21 -4.82 3.28 6.21
N THR A 22 -4.24 2.10 6.23
CA THR A 22 -3.67 1.53 7.45
C THR A 22 -2.49 2.35 7.95
N LEU A 23 -1.62 2.80 7.03
CA LEU A 23 -0.50 3.67 7.38
C LEU A 23 -0.98 4.98 7.98
N GLN A 24 -1.97 5.59 7.36
CA GLN A 24 -2.53 6.85 7.84
C GLN A 24 -3.09 6.69 9.24
N ARG A 25 -3.79 5.59 9.48
CA ARG A 25 -4.34 5.30 10.79
C ARG A 25 -3.25 5.09 11.83
N ALA A 26 -2.20 4.36 11.46
CA ALA A 26 -1.07 4.14 12.36
C ALA A 26 -0.39 5.45 12.73
N ARG A 27 -0.18 6.33 11.76
CA ARG A 27 0.41 7.64 12.01
C ARG A 27 -0.48 8.50 12.91
N TYR A 28 -1.78 8.42 12.71
CA TYR A 28 -2.73 9.13 13.57
C TYR A 28 -2.61 8.64 15.01
N LEU A 29 -2.56 7.33 15.22
CA LEU A 29 -2.44 6.77 16.55
C LEU A 29 -1.15 7.23 17.23
N VAL A 30 -0.05 7.28 16.50
CA VAL A 30 1.21 7.80 17.03
C VAL A 30 1.05 9.26 17.44
N SER A 31 0.34 10.04 16.65
CA SER A 31 0.16 11.48 16.91
C SER A 31 -0.63 11.74 18.19
N ILE A 32 -1.49 10.83 18.60
CA ILE A 32 -2.27 10.98 19.82
C ILE A 32 -1.66 10.22 21.01
N GLY A 33 -0.41 9.74 20.85
CA GLY A 33 0.32 9.14 21.95
C GLY A 33 0.18 7.63 22.08
N VAL A 34 -0.47 6.97 21.14
CA VAL A 34 -0.55 5.51 21.15
C VAL A 34 0.75 4.93 20.61
N GLU A 35 1.29 3.95 21.30
CA GLU A 35 2.52 3.30 20.89
C GLU A 35 2.23 2.34 19.73
N VAL A 36 2.87 2.60 18.59
CA VAL A 36 2.84 1.70 17.43
C VAL A 36 4.27 1.25 17.18
N PRO A 37 4.51 -0.07 17.12
CA PRO A 37 5.87 -0.56 16.88
C PRO A 37 6.44 -0.01 15.57
N GLU A 38 7.70 0.41 15.62
CA GLU A 38 8.39 0.95 14.45
C GLU A 38 8.42 -0.05 13.30
N GLU A 39 8.55 -1.33 13.64
CA GLU A 39 8.57 -2.40 12.65
C GLU A 39 7.29 -2.44 11.83
N VAL A 40 6.15 -2.18 12.46
CA VAL A 40 4.87 -2.16 11.76
C VAL A 40 4.83 -1.02 10.76
N LEU A 41 5.30 0.16 11.15
CA LEU A 41 5.33 1.31 10.24
C LEU A 41 6.27 1.07 9.07
N GLU A 42 7.45 0.51 9.34
CA GLU A 42 8.42 0.20 8.31
C GLU A 42 7.87 -0.84 7.32
N ASP A 43 7.25 -1.89 7.82
CA ASP A 43 6.68 -2.93 6.98
C ASP A 43 5.58 -2.38 6.08
N LEU A 44 4.72 -1.53 6.63
CA LEU A 44 3.65 -0.91 5.85
C LEU A 44 4.21 0.01 4.77
N GLN A 45 5.25 0.79 5.09
CA GLN A 45 5.90 1.67 4.12
C GLN A 45 6.56 0.88 3.00
N LEU A 46 7.24 -0.20 3.34
CA LEU A 46 7.86 -1.07 2.34
C LEU A 46 6.81 -1.72 1.45
N TRP A 47 5.71 -2.16 2.03
CA TRP A 47 4.64 -2.76 1.27
C TRP A 47 4.01 -1.74 0.31
N GLU A 48 3.82 -0.52 0.78
CA GLU A 48 3.31 0.56 -0.09
C GLU A 48 4.23 0.77 -1.30
N LEU A 49 5.52 0.87 -1.06
CA LEU A 49 6.50 1.06 -2.13
C LEU A 49 6.51 -0.12 -3.10
N GLU A 50 6.41 -1.33 -2.58
CA GLU A 50 6.38 -2.53 -3.41
C GLU A 50 5.15 -2.57 -4.30
N LEU A 51 3.99 -2.23 -3.75
CA LEU A 51 2.76 -2.18 -4.53
C LEU A 51 2.78 -1.09 -5.58
N GLU A 52 3.33 0.08 -5.24
CA GLU A 52 3.51 1.17 -6.20
C GLU A 52 4.42 0.74 -7.35
N ASP A 53 5.51 0.05 -7.04
CA ASP A 53 6.44 -0.42 -8.04
C ASP A 53 5.78 -1.42 -8.99
N ARG A 54 5.04 -2.36 -8.44
CA ARG A 54 4.32 -3.34 -9.25
C ARG A 54 3.28 -2.69 -10.15
N LEU A 55 2.55 -1.73 -9.61
CA LEU A 55 1.53 -1.02 -10.38
C LEU A 55 2.16 -0.22 -11.50
N GLU A 56 3.26 0.46 -11.21
CA GLU A 56 4.00 1.22 -12.22
C GLU A 56 4.47 0.33 -13.35
N LYS A 57 5.05 -0.81 -13.03
CA LYS A 57 5.52 -1.75 -14.04
C LYS A 57 4.38 -2.28 -14.90
N LEU A 58 3.23 -2.51 -14.29
CA LEU A 58 2.06 -3.00 -15.00
C LEU A 58 1.54 -1.96 -15.98
N ILE A 59 1.53 -0.71 -15.58
CA ILE A 59 1.02 0.40 -16.41
C ILE A 59 1.99 0.73 -17.54
N LEU A 60 3.29 0.75 -17.24
CA LEU A 60 4.31 1.14 -18.21
C LEU A 60 4.61 0.06 -19.23
N ASP A 61 4.33 -1.17 -18.95
CA ASP A 61 4.47 -2.25 -19.89
C ASP A 61 3.27 -2.32 -20.82
#